data_1cc0801ce2d5932edc229e330cbffa50
#
_entry.id   1cc0801ce2d5932edc229e330cbffa50
#
_cell.length_a   1.000
_cell.length_b   1.000
_cell.length_c   1.000
_cell.angle_alpha   90.00
_cell.angle_beta   90.00
_cell.angle_gamma   90.00
#
_symmetry.space_group_name_H-M   'P 1'
#
loop_
_entity.id
_entity.type
_entity.pdbx_description
1 polymer ?
#
loop_
_entity_poly.entity_id
_entity_poly.type
_entity_poly.pdbx_seq_one_letter_code
_entity_poly.pdbx_strand_id
1 'polypeptide(L)'
;MNVISSRVARRAWLALAVLVLSAPAWAAEGPSGEALQPTSHKAPPAKYVILFIGDGMGLAQRMAADLYMDAMESKLPQAGAFRLVMNRLPAQGLATTFGADAVITESAAAGTALATGRKAVKSVLGVDASKTKAMTNLSELAKANGRKVGVMSTASIDHATPAAFYAHVARRSDYYSIARQLAASKVDFFAGGGLKQPKGKDGRKSDVMKEIEAAGFTVCRTAEDLAKLGPQSGRVLAIHPSLDSEKSVVYEIDRKSEDPSLADLTRKALQCLEGPEGFFLMVEGGKIDWACHANDAATAVRETLALDRAVQEALKFYLRHKDETLIVVTADHETGGLSLGYSATGYKLHLERLAAQKMSLGVLAKKVSDYRKTRKYETARFEELLDLLKDATGLVPQTPEHKAAAAKALADLVEQEKALKNLTGKAREEAEDDFDDAKVEYAQMVAMVLAPAELEAMKRAFDASMKKLLPKPKTTTPDPAKYQPDLSYGGREPFAVEAIRILNHKAGINWGSYAHTGIPVPVSAIGVGEKTFTGLCDNTHVQQKIAAAMGLTTDGK
;
A
#
# COMPACT_ATOMS: atom_id res chain seq x y z
N MET A 1 31.77 34.79 -4.07
CA MET A 1 30.53 34.51 -4.84
C MET A 1 30.92 33.88 -6.17
N ASN A 2 30.32 32.73 -6.50
CA ASN A 2 30.45 31.96 -7.75
C ASN A 2 31.78 31.24 -8.01
N VAL A 3 31.96 30.02 -7.51
CA VAL A 3 32.71 28.92 -8.18
C VAL A 3 32.44 27.57 -7.47
N ILE A 4 31.22 27.23 -7.06
CA ILE A 4 30.92 25.93 -6.41
C ILE A 4 30.19 24.93 -7.32
N SER A 5 29.89 25.28 -8.60
CA SER A 5 28.91 24.47 -9.36
C SER A 5 29.47 23.49 -10.41
N SER A 6 30.80 23.38 -10.63
CA SER A 6 31.29 22.65 -11.80
C SER A 6 32.01 21.31 -11.54
N ARG A 7 32.35 20.98 -10.29
CA ARG A 7 33.12 19.74 -9.99
C ARG A 7 32.29 18.57 -9.50
N VAL A 8 31.21 18.81 -8.78
CA VAL A 8 30.28 17.75 -8.33
C VAL A 8 29.64 17.02 -9.51
N ALA A 9 29.37 17.72 -10.61
CA ALA A 9 28.78 17.12 -11.81
C ALA A 9 29.73 16.22 -12.61
N ARG A 10 31.04 16.34 -12.47
CA ARG A 10 32.00 15.55 -13.25
C ARG A 10 32.42 14.22 -12.61
N ARG A 11 32.31 14.06 -11.31
CA ARG A 11 32.66 12.80 -10.61
C ARG A 11 31.51 11.80 -10.56
N ALA A 12 30.26 12.24 -10.64
CA ALA A 12 29.07 11.38 -10.72
C ALA A 12 29.04 10.46 -11.98
N TRP A 13 29.86 10.75 -13.01
CA TRP A 13 29.89 9.97 -14.27
C TRP A 13 30.86 8.76 -14.26
N LEU A 14 31.75 8.63 -13.30
CA LEU A 14 32.71 7.53 -13.23
C LEU A 14 32.29 6.38 -12.31
N ALA A 15 31.36 6.61 -11.38
CA ALA A 15 30.78 5.55 -10.54
C ALA A 15 29.61 4.79 -11.20
N LEU A 16 29.15 5.23 -12.40
CA LEU A 16 27.95 4.67 -13.05
C LEU A 16 28.22 3.54 -14.04
N ALA A 17 29.45 3.05 -14.17
CA ALA A 17 29.83 2.08 -15.22
C ALA A 17 29.79 0.60 -14.79
N VAL A 18 29.41 0.21 -13.58
CA VAL A 18 29.48 -1.20 -13.12
C VAL A 18 28.17 -1.78 -12.62
N LEU A 19 27.06 -1.05 -12.63
CA LEU A 19 25.74 -1.57 -12.19
C LEU A 19 24.62 -1.26 -13.19
N VAL A 20 24.88 -1.48 -14.50
CA VAL A 20 23.81 -1.56 -15.52
C VAL A 20 23.53 -3.03 -15.80
N LEU A 21 22.83 -3.71 -14.92
CA LEU A 21 22.09 -4.93 -15.24
C LEU A 21 20.76 -4.88 -14.51
N SER A 22 19.70 -4.66 -15.32
CA SER A 22 18.28 -4.77 -14.97
C SER A 22 17.73 -3.76 -13.97
N ALA A 23 17.69 -2.49 -14.34
CA ALA A 23 16.60 -1.63 -13.87
C ALA A 23 15.31 -2.10 -14.57
N PRO A 24 14.22 -2.42 -13.83
CA PRO A 24 12.95 -2.67 -14.49
C PRO A 24 12.54 -1.40 -15.24
N ALA A 25 12.04 -1.57 -16.47
CA ALA A 25 11.57 -0.51 -17.36
C ALA A 25 10.32 0.18 -16.81
N TRP A 26 10.47 0.98 -15.74
CA TRP A 26 9.40 1.80 -15.16
C TRP A 26 9.71 3.31 -15.14
N ALA A 27 10.81 3.71 -15.73
CA ALA A 27 11.04 5.10 -16.15
C ALA A 27 10.23 5.41 -17.41
N ALA A 28 8.95 5.01 -17.46
CA ALA A 28 8.04 5.46 -18.50
C ALA A 28 7.53 6.85 -18.10
N GLU A 29 7.86 7.82 -18.94
CA GLU A 29 7.45 9.21 -18.95
C GLU A 29 6.02 9.43 -18.45
N GLY A 30 5.90 9.86 -17.17
CA GLY A 30 4.71 10.58 -16.74
C GLY A 30 4.71 11.95 -17.45
N PRO A 31 3.55 12.56 -17.74
CA PRO A 31 3.50 13.84 -18.39
C PRO A 31 4.36 14.85 -17.63
N SER A 32 5.40 15.32 -18.32
CA SER A 32 6.39 16.26 -17.81
C SER A 32 5.70 17.54 -17.32
N GLY A 33 5.84 17.82 -16.03
CA GLY A 33 5.97 19.17 -15.49
C GLY A 33 4.86 20.21 -15.66
N GLU A 34 3.74 19.94 -16.30
CA GLU A 34 2.63 20.89 -16.30
C GLU A 34 1.95 20.89 -14.93
N ALA A 35 1.97 22.05 -14.26
CA ALA A 35 1.25 22.24 -13.02
C ALA A 35 -0.24 21.96 -13.25
N LEU A 36 -0.80 20.99 -12.49
CA LEU A 36 -2.22 20.67 -12.54
C LEU A 36 -3.02 21.89 -12.06
N GLN A 37 -3.74 22.56 -12.96
CA GLN A 37 -4.47 23.80 -12.66
C GLN A 37 -5.86 23.49 -12.11
N PRO A 38 -6.34 24.25 -11.08
CA PRO A 38 -7.68 24.08 -10.54
C PRO A 38 -8.77 24.48 -11.55
N THR A 39 -9.91 23.78 -11.51
CA THR A 39 -11.06 24.07 -12.36
C THR A 39 -11.90 25.27 -11.84
N SER A 40 -12.66 25.93 -12.71
CA SER A 40 -13.49 27.07 -12.33
C SER A 40 -14.74 26.67 -11.54
N HIS A 41 -15.25 27.55 -10.66
CA HIS A 41 -16.41 27.31 -9.78
C HIS A 41 -17.78 27.15 -10.46
N LYS A 42 -17.87 27.21 -11.79
CA LYS A 42 -19.13 27.13 -12.56
C LYS A 42 -19.21 25.89 -13.46
N ALA A 43 -18.41 24.86 -13.20
CA ALA A 43 -18.47 23.63 -13.96
C ALA A 43 -19.82 22.89 -13.72
N PRO A 44 -20.37 22.22 -14.75
CA PRO A 44 -21.51 21.33 -14.58
C PRO A 44 -21.17 20.19 -13.61
N PRO A 45 -22.18 19.46 -13.08
CA PRO A 45 -21.91 18.31 -12.23
C PRO A 45 -20.95 17.31 -12.89
N ALA A 46 -20.05 16.72 -12.10
CA ALA A 46 -19.11 15.73 -12.58
C ALA A 46 -19.85 14.54 -13.20
N LYS A 47 -19.57 14.25 -14.45
CA LYS A 47 -20.11 13.12 -15.20
C LYS A 47 -19.36 11.83 -14.83
N TYR A 48 -18.06 11.90 -14.67
CA TYR A 48 -17.16 10.81 -14.34
C TYR A 48 -16.55 11.04 -12.96
N VAL A 49 -16.71 10.09 -12.06
CA VAL A 49 -16.12 10.19 -10.72
C VAL A 49 -15.34 8.93 -10.41
N ILE A 50 -14.08 9.11 -10.00
CA ILE A 50 -13.19 8.04 -9.60
C ILE A 50 -12.74 8.29 -8.15
N LEU A 51 -13.09 7.37 -7.25
CA LEU A 51 -12.67 7.36 -5.86
C LEU A 51 -11.62 6.28 -5.64
N PHE A 52 -10.41 6.68 -5.27
CA PHE A 52 -9.35 5.77 -4.84
C PHE A 52 -9.30 5.72 -3.31
N ILE A 53 -9.24 4.50 -2.77
CA ILE A 53 -9.08 4.23 -1.34
C ILE A 53 -7.85 3.35 -1.15
N GLY A 54 -6.81 3.89 -0.49
CA GLY A 54 -5.70 3.10 0.00
C GLY A 54 -6.06 2.59 1.40
N ASP A 55 -6.43 1.33 1.54
CA ASP A 55 -6.75 0.74 2.85
C ASP A 55 -5.51 0.83 3.75
N GLY A 56 -5.64 1.44 4.93
CA GLY A 56 -4.53 1.63 5.85
C GLY A 56 -3.47 2.67 5.44
N MET A 57 -3.69 3.39 4.34
CA MET A 57 -2.73 4.34 3.76
C MET A 57 -2.75 5.70 4.45
N GLY A 58 -2.05 5.84 5.56
CA GLY A 58 -1.83 7.13 6.21
C GLY A 58 -0.85 8.03 5.44
N LEU A 59 -0.64 9.22 5.99
CA LEU A 59 0.29 10.20 5.42
C LEU A 59 1.73 9.66 5.36
N ALA A 60 2.16 8.92 6.39
CA ALA A 60 3.51 8.36 6.45
C ALA A 60 3.75 7.30 5.37
N GLN A 61 2.76 6.45 5.07
CA GLN A 61 2.83 5.46 4.00
C GLN A 61 2.98 6.12 2.62
N ARG A 62 2.21 7.20 2.36
CA ARG A 62 2.33 7.99 1.12
C ARG A 62 3.71 8.64 1.00
N MET A 63 4.18 9.27 2.08
CA MET A 63 5.50 9.91 2.07
C MET A 63 6.64 8.89 1.96
N ALA A 64 6.54 7.71 2.58
CA ALA A 64 7.52 6.65 2.42
C ALA A 64 7.66 6.24 0.93
N ALA A 65 6.54 6.09 0.22
CA ALA A 65 6.54 5.74 -1.20
C ALA A 65 7.09 6.88 -2.09
N ASP A 66 6.76 8.13 -1.76
CA ASP A 66 7.26 9.31 -2.47
C ASP A 66 8.79 9.43 -2.35
N LEU A 67 9.30 9.42 -1.12
CA LEU A 67 10.73 9.52 -0.81
C LEU A 67 11.52 8.28 -1.27
N TYR A 68 10.91 7.10 -1.31
CA TYR A 68 11.53 5.90 -1.87
C TYR A 68 11.87 6.09 -3.35
N MET A 69 11.00 6.76 -4.13
CA MET A 69 11.30 7.03 -5.53
C MET A 69 12.50 7.96 -5.70
N ASP A 70 12.62 9.00 -4.86
CA ASP A 70 13.80 9.87 -4.88
C ASP A 70 15.07 9.10 -4.47
N ALA A 71 15.00 8.30 -3.42
CA ALA A 71 16.12 7.48 -2.95
C ALA A 71 16.60 6.48 -4.02
N MET A 72 15.71 5.89 -4.81
CA MET A 72 16.06 4.99 -5.92
C MET A 72 16.79 5.69 -7.06
N GLU A 73 16.63 7.00 -7.20
CA GLU A 73 17.36 7.83 -8.18
C GLU A 73 18.58 8.52 -7.56
N SER A 74 18.94 8.18 -6.31
CA SER A 74 20.00 8.82 -5.52
C SER A 74 19.83 10.35 -5.43
N LYS A 75 18.56 10.81 -5.34
CA LYS A 75 18.19 12.20 -5.24
C LYS A 75 17.74 12.55 -3.82
N LEU A 76 18.04 13.76 -3.39
CA LEU A 76 17.41 14.35 -2.23
C LEU A 76 16.06 14.96 -2.61
N PRO A 77 15.06 14.89 -1.72
CA PRO A 77 13.77 15.54 -1.95
C PRO A 77 13.95 17.04 -2.23
N GLN A 78 13.24 17.52 -3.23
CA GLN A 78 13.24 18.95 -3.56
C GLN A 78 11.90 19.57 -3.16
N ALA A 79 11.92 20.81 -2.69
CA ALA A 79 10.71 21.52 -2.27
C ALA A 79 9.68 21.58 -3.43
N GLY A 80 8.49 21.05 -3.18
CA GLY A 80 7.38 21.03 -4.15
C GLY A 80 7.49 19.99 -5.27
N ALA A 81 8.55 19.17 -5.31
CA ALA A 81 8.77 18.17 -6.36
C ALA A 81 8.35 16.77 -5.88
N PHE A 82 7.07 16.59 -5.59
CA PHE A 82 6.54 15.27 -5.22
C PHE A 82 6.55 14.29 -6.41
N ARG A 83 6.87 13.04 -6.13
CA ARG A 83 6.96 11.96 -7.14
C ARG A 83 5.60 11.31 -7.40
N LEU A 84 4.82 11.05 -6.35
CA LEU A 84 3.50 10.45 -6.48
C LEU A 84 2.51 11.43 -7.12
N VAL A 85 1.73 10.94 -8.07
CA VAL A 85 0.64 11.71 -8.70
C VAL A 85 -0.36 12.18 -7.64
N MET A 86 -0.74 11.30 -6.71
CA MET A 86 -1.68 11.64 -5.65
C MET A 86 -1.20 12.78 -4.75
N ASN A 87 0.11 12.99 -4.60
CA ASN A 87 0.68 14.11 -3.83
C ASN A 87 0.73 15.42 -4.62
N ARG A 88 0.57 15.36 -5.96
CA ARG A 88 0.57 16.53 -6.85
C ARG A 88 -0.83 17.01 -7.23
N LEU A 89 -1.90 16.30 -6.83
CA LEU A 89 -3.25 16.75 -7.08
C LEU A 89 -3.49 18.10 -6.39
N PRO A 90 -4.18 19.06 -7.02
CA PRO A 90 -4.22 20.46 -6.57
C PRO A 90 -4.97 20.69 -5.26
N ALA A 91 -5.98 19.88 -4.95
CA ALA A 91 -6.67 19.94 -3.66
C ALA A 91 -6.04 18.91 -2.71
N GLN A 92 -5.57 19.38 -1.55
CA GLN A 92 -4.99 18.57 -0.49
C GLN A 92 -5.69 18.87 0.83
N GLY A 93 -6.08 17.83 1.56
CA GLY A 93 -6.74 17.92 2.84
C GLY A 93 -6.53 16.67 3.69
N LEU A 94 -7.20 16.62 4.83
CA LEU A 94 -7.16 15.50 5.77
C LEU A 94 -8.59 15.10 6.15
N ALA A 95 -8.80 13.81 6.46
CA ALA A 95 -10.05 13.31 7.00
C ALA A 95 -9.83 12.56 8.31
N THR A 96 -10.68 12.82 9.33
CA THR A 96 -10.77 11.98 10.52
C THR A 96 -11.50 10.69 10.19
N THR A 97 -11.14 9.59 10.85
CA THR A 97 -11.59 8.25 10.45
C THR A 97 -12.38 7.49 11.52
N PHE A 98 -12.58 8.06 12.71
CA PHE A 98 -13.24 7.38 13.84
C PHE A 98 -14.60 6.77 13.46
N GLY A 99 -14.92 5.62 14.05
CA GLY A 99 -16.23 4.96 13.92
C GLY A 99 -17.28 5.56 14.84
N ALA A 100 -18.52 5.05 14.76
CA ALA A 100 -19.59 5.49 15.63
C ALA A 100 -19.40 5.06 17.09
N ASP A 101 -18.63 4.01 17.33
CA ASP A 101 -18.43 3.37 18.63
C ASP A 101 -16.95 3.30 19.06
N ALA A 102 -16.01 3.81 18.27
CA ALA A 102 -14.59 3.73 18.57
C ALA A 102 -13.78 4.85 17.91
N VAL A 103 -12.76 5.36 18.61
CA VAL A 103 -11.82 6.34 18.07
C VAL A 103 -10.94 5.72 16.98
N ILE A 104 -10.49 4.49 17.16
CA ILE A 104 -9.76 3.73 16.14
C ILE A 104 -10.76 2.86 15.40
N THR A 105 -10.95 3.15 14.12
CA THR A 105 -11.90 2.47 13.23
C THR A 105 -11.34 1.17 12.65
N GLU A 106 -12.17 0.49 11.85
CA GLU A 106 -11.75 -0.62 10.97
C GLU A 106 -12.47 -0.50 9.61
N SER A 107 -11.99 -1.23 8.61
CA SER A 107 -12.37 -1.05 7.20
C SER A 107 -13.89 -1.14 6.93
N ALA A 108 -14.67 -1.95 7.71
CA ALA A 108 -16.11 -2.02 7.49
C ALA A 108 -16.83 -0.73 7.91
N ALA A 109 -16.51 -0.21 9.10
CA ALA A 109 -17.10 1.04 9.58
C ALA A 109 -16.62 2.25 8.76
N ALA A 110 -15.30 2.30 8.44
CA ALA A 110 -14.71 3.38 7.65
C ALA A 110 -15.16 3.34 6.18
N GLY A 111 -15.15 2.16 5.55
CA GLY A 111 -15.68 1.97 4.19
C GLY A 111 -17.16 2.32 4.11
N THR A 112 -17.97 1.95 5.12
CA THR A 112 -19.36 2.37 5.20
C THR A 112 -19.52 3.90 5.29
N ALA A 113 -18.65 4.57 6.06
CA ALA A 113 -18.68 6.04 6.15
C ALA A 113 -18.34 6.69 4.81
N LEU A 114 -17.32 6.20 4.11
CA LEU A 114 -16.93 6.67 2.77
C LEU A 114 -17.98 6.35 1.69
N ALA A 115 -18.73 5.26 1.85
CA ALA A 115 -19.75 4.87 0.88
C ALA A 115 -21.09 5.57 1.10
N THR A 116 -21.49 5.80 2.37
CA THR A 116 -22.85 6.25 2.71
C THR A 116 -22.95 7.68 3.28
N GLY A 117 -21.79 8.27 3.64
CA GLY A 117 -21.78 9.58 4.34
C GLY A 117 -22.28 9.52 5.78
N ARG A 118 -22.33 8.33 6.39
CA ARG A 118 -22.82 8.12 7.76
C ARG A 118 -21.87 7.21 8.52
N LYS A 119 -21.65 7.54 9.82
CA LYS A 119 -20.85 6.69 10.70
C LYS A 119 -21.53 5.35 10.95
N ALA A 120 -20.71 4.28 10.96
CA ALA A 120 -21.14 2.94 11.33
C ALA A 120 -20.36 2.44 12.56
N VAL A 121 -20.93 1.44 13.24
CA VAL A 121 -20.25 0.73 14.32
C VAL A 121 -19.36 -0.37 13.75
N LYS A 122 -18.40 -0.83 14.55
CA LYS A 122 -17.43 -1.87 14.18
C LYS A 122 -18.08 -3.11 13.53
N SER A 123 -17.45 -3.60 12.46
CA SER A 123 -17.81 -4.81 11.70
C SER A 123 -19.12 -4.74 10.90
N VAL A 124 -19.76 -3.59 10.81
CA VAL A 124 -21.03 -3.40 10.09
C VAL A 124 -20.77 -2.83 8.70
N LEU A 125 -21.50 -3.31 7.70
CA LEU A 125 -21.40 -2.87 6.30
C LEU A 125 -22.73 -2.33 5.79
N GLY A 126 -22.74 -1.06 5.39
CA GLY A 126 -23.86 -0.46 4.68
C GLY A 126 -25.20 -0.41 5.44
N VAL A 127 -25.20 -0.72 6.76
CA VAL A 127 -26.39 -0.62 7.62
C VAL A 127 -26.12 0.30 8.82
N ASP A 128 -27.18 0.82 9.39
CA ASP A 128 -27.11 1.73 10.53
C ASP A 128 -26.64 1.06 11.84
N ALA A 129 -26.50 1.83 12.91
CA ALA A 129 -26.07 1.33 14.21
C ALA A 129 -27.01 0.26 14.81
N SER A 130 -28.28 0.21 14.41
CA SER A 130 -29.22 -0.84 14.81
C SER A 130 -28.95 -2.19 14.09
N LYS A 131 -28.11 -2.18 13.06
CA LYS A 131 -27.74 -3.31 12.20
C LYS A 131 -28.89 -3.90 11.38
N THR A 132 -29.95 -3.10 11.18
CA THR A 132 -31.18 -3.56 10.52
C THR A 132 -31.57 -2.73 9.31
N LYS A 133 -31.26 -1.43 9.32
CA LYS A 133 -31.66 -0.52 8.24
C LYS A 133 -30.51 -0.25 7.28
N ALA A 134 -30.70 -0.61 6.00
CA ALA A 134 -29.75 -0.30 4.94
C ALA A 134 -29.57 1.22 4.78
N MET A 135 -28.34 1.65 4.53
CA MET A 135 -27.97 3.03 4.24
C MET A 135 -27.54 3.13 2.77
N THR A 136 -28.23 3.94 1.99
CA THR A 136 -27.94 4.13 0.57
C THR A 136 -26.49 4.56 0.37
N ASN A 137 -25.74 3.84 -0.48
CA ASN A 137 -24.35 4.12 -0.78
C ASN A 137 -24.18 4.86 -2.12
N LEU A 138 -22.96 5.37 -2.39
CA LEU A 138 -22.63 6.12 -3.62
C LEU A 138 -22.93 5.34 -4.90
N SER A 139 -22.70 4.03 -4.91
CA SER A 139 -22.98 3.19 -6.08
C SER A 139 -24.49 3.14 -6.38
N GLU A 140 -25.30 3.00 -5.36
CA GLU A 140 -26.76 3.00 -5.48
C GLU A 140 -27.29 4.36 -5.91
N LEU A 141 -26.75 5.46 -5.34
CA LEU A 141 -27.08 6.83 -5.76
C LEU A 141 -26.72 7.05 -7.23
N ALA A 142 -25.51 6.63 -7.66
CA ALA A 142 -25.07 6.76 -9.04
C ALA A 142 -25.97 5.94 -10.00
N LYS A 143 -26.31 4.70 -9.65
CA LYS A 143 -27.21 3.85 -10.45
C LYS A 143 -28.62 4.41 -10.54
N ALA A 144 -29.16 4.97 -9.43
CA ALA A 144 -30.48 5.60 -9.43
C ALA A 144 -30.56 6.83 -10.36
N ASN A 145 -29.41 7.45 -10.64
CA ASN A 145 -29.27 8.57 -11.57
C ASN A 145 -28.74 8.17 -12.96
N GLY A 146 -28.90 6.90 -13.35
CA GLY A 146 -28.63 6.39 -14.69
C GLY A 146 -27.15 6.15 -15.01
N ARG A 147 -26.21 6.32 -14.05
CA ARG A 147 -24.77 6.20 -14.28
C ARG A 147 -24.33 4.74 -14.22
N LYS A 148 -23.25 4.40 -14.94
CA LYS A 148 -22.55 3.13 -14.73
C LYS A 148 -21.79 3.16 -13.40
N VAL A 149 -21.51 1.96 -12.86
CA VAL A 149 -20.78 1.82 -11.58
C VAL A 149 -19.72 0.73 -11.70
N GLY A 150 -18.53 1.02 -11.21
CA GLY A 150 -17.45 0.04 -11.02
C GLY A 150 -17.00 -0.01 -9.56
N VAL A 151 -16.64 -1.20 -9.09
CA VAL A 151 -16.04 -1.44 -7.77
C VAL A 151 -14.87 -2.41 -7.92
N MET A 152 -13.69 -1.98 -7.47
CA MET A 152 -12.46 -2.76 -7.64
C MET A 152 -11.66 -2.81 -6.33
N SER A 153 -10.93 -3.92 -6.11
CA SER A 153 -10.06 -4.06 -4.94
C SER A 153 -8.94 -5.05 -5.17
N THR A 154 -7.75 -4.77 -4.63
CA THR A 154 -6.69 -5.78 -4.51
C THR A 154 -6.92 -6.77 -3.37
N ALA A 155 -7.81 -6.49 -2.41
CA ALA A 155 -8.37 -7.49 -1.50
C ALA A 155 -9.39 -8.40 -2.22
N SER A 156 -9.97 -9.41 -1.54
CA SER A 156 -11.10 -10.14 -2.10
C SER A 156 -12.26 -9.17 -2.37
N ILE A 157 -12.98 -9.36 -3.47
CA ILE A 157 -14.02 -8.39 -3.86
C ILE A 157 -15.20 -8.35 -2.87
N ASP A 158 -15.34 -9.37 -2.04
CA ASP A 158 -16.27 -9.46 -0.92
C ASP A 158 -15.64 -9.03 0.43
N HIS A 159 -14.44 -8.40 0.40
CA HIS A 159 -13.84 -7.76 1.59
C HIS A 159 -14.62 -6.51 2.00
N ALA A 160 -14.37 -6.01 3.20
CA ALA A 160 -15.18 -4.98 3.83
C ALA A 160 -15.29 -3.68 3.01
N THR A 161 -14.18 -3.13 2.56
CA THR A 161 -14.16 -1.83 1.86
C THR A 161 -14.90 -1.87 0.54
N PRO A 162 -14.61 -2.79 -0.41
CA PRO A 162 -15.40 -2.86 -1.65
C PRO A 162 -16.85 -3.24 -1.37
N ALA A 163 -17.12 -4.12 -0.38
CA ALA A 163 -18.48 -4.54 -0.04
C ALA A 163 -19.37 -3.38 0.46
N ALA A 164 -18.80 -2.39 1.13
CA ALA A 164 -19.55 -1.21 1.58
C ALA A 164 -20.21 -0.42 0.42
N PHE A 165 -19.73 -0.58 -0.81
CA PHE A 165 -20.25 0.08 -2.00
C PHE A 165 -21.33 -0.72 -2.75
N TYR A 166 -21.70 -1.95 -2.28
CA TYR A 166 -22.75 -2.73 -2.92
C TYR A 166 -23.53 -3.67 -2.00
N ALA A 167 -23.13 -3.79 -0.71
CA ALA A 167 -23.75 -4.74 0.21
C ALA A 167 -24.16 -4.10 1.54
N HIS A 168 -25.18 -4.71 2.17
CA HIS A 168 -25.77 -4.29 3.44
C HIS A 168 -25.88 -5.50 4.35
N VAL A 169 -24.91 -5.66 5.28
CA VAL A 169 -24.88 -6.79 6.22
C VAL A 169 -24.49 -6.34 7.64
N ALA A 170 -25.08 -7.00 8.63
CA ALA A 170 -24.80 -6.71 10.04
C ALA A 170 -23.37 -7.13 10.45
N ARG A 171 -22.67 -7.93 9.64
CA ARG A 171 -21.30 -8.42 9.93
C ARG A 171 -20.48 -8.57 8.68
N ARG A 172 -19.31 -7.95 8.62
CA ARG A 172 -18.33 -8.06 7.51
C ARG A 172 -17.84 -9.50 7.26
N SER A 173 -17.98 -10.40 8.25
CA SER A 173 -17.58 -11.80 8.10
C SER A 173 -18.63 -12.67 7.41
N ASP A 174 -19.82 -12.14 7.09
CA ASP A 174 -20.83 -12.88 6.33
C ASP A 174 -20.56 -12.80 4.81
N TYR A 175 -19.40 -13.33 4.43
CA TYR A 175 -18.93 -13.33 3.03
C TYR A 175 -19.91 -13.94 2.04
N TYR A 176 -20.68 -14.97 2.48
CA TYR A 176 -21.66 -15.60 1.61
C TYR A 176 -22.80 -14.64 1.25
N SER A 177 -23.36 -13.94 2.23
CA SER A 177 -24.42 -12.95 2.00
C SER A 177 -23.91 -11.75 1.20
N ILE A 178 -22.66 -11.31 1.44
CA ILE A 178 -22.01 -10.25 0.67
C ILE A 178 -21.88 -10.66 -0.80
N ALA A 179 -21.37 -11.86 -1.07
CA ALA A 179 -21.20 -12.37 -2.43
C ALA A 179 -22.55 -12.52 -3.18
N ARG A 180 -23.62 -12.93 -2.49
CA ARG A 180 -24.97 -12.94 -3.08
C ARG A 180 -25.51 -11.55 -3.40
N GLN A 181 -25.19 -10.55 -2.55
CA GLN A 181 -25.56 -9.17 -2.83
C GLN A 181 -24.76 -8.59 -4.00
N LEU A 182 -23.50 -9.05 -4.24
CA LEU A 182 -22.78 -8.74 -5.47
C LEU A 182 -23.57 -9.21 -6.70
N ALA A 183 -24.03 -10.46 -6.73
CA ALA A 183 -24.84 -11.00 -7.84
C ALA A 183 -26.12 -10.20 -8.06
N ALA A 184 -26.79 -9.80 -6.97
CA ALA A 184 -28.04 -9.03 -7.01
C ALA A 184 -27.83 -7.52 -7.26
N SER A 185 -26.60 -6.99 -7.08
CA SER A 185 -26.29 -5.58 -7.25
C SER A 185 -26.52 -5.12 -8.69
N LYS A 186 -26.64 -3.80 -8.88
CA LYS A 186 -26.73 -3.18 -10.22
C LYS A 186 -25.37 -2.66 -10.71
N VAL A 187 -24.27 -3.05 -10.06
CA VAL A 187 -22.91 -2.66 -10.45
C VAL A 187 -22.57 -3.27 -11.81
N ASP A 188 -21.92 -2.49 -12.67
CA ASP A 188 -21.61 -2.88 -14.05
C ASP A 188 -20.24 -3.55 -14.16
N PHE A 189 -19.28 -3.17 -13.29
CA PHE A 189 -17.91 -3.67 -13.37
C PHE A 189 -17.34 -3.97 -11.99
N PHE A 190 -16.96 -5.22 -11.76
CA PHE A 190 -16.14 -5.62 -10.62
C PHE A 190 -14.78 -6.14 -11.10
N ALA A 191 -13.68 -5.80 -10.39
CA ALA A 191 -12.38 -6.38 -10.69
C ALA A 191 -11.49 -6.48 -9.45
N GLY A 192 -10.56 -7.44 -9.47
CA GLY A 192 -9.53 -7.61 -8.45
C GLY A 192 -9.51 -9.02 -7.85
N GLY A 193 -9.66 -9.11 -6.53
CA GLY A 193 -9.69 -10.41 -5.84
C GLY A 193 -10.91 -11.27 -6.16
N GLY A 194 -10.86 -12.51 -5.72
CA GLY A 194 -11.98 -13.46 -5.84
C GLY A 194 -12.99 -13.33 -4.69
N LEU A 195 -13.80 -14.38 -4.50
CA LEU A 195 -14.75 -14.51 -3.39
C LEU A 195 -14.20 -15.46 -2.33
N LYS A 196 -14.30 -15.08 -1.04
CA LYS A 196 -13.78 -15.88 0.07
C LYS A 196 -14.61 -17.14 0.35
N GLN A 197 -15.93 -17.03 0.28
CA GLN A 197 -16.84 -18.12 0.68
C GLN A 197 -18.00 -18.29 -0.31
N PRO A 198 -17.75 -18.56 -1.61
CA PRO A 198 -18.81 -18.63 -2.63
C PRO A 198 -19.81 -19.77 -2.42
N LYS A 199 -19.47 -20.77 -1.59
CA LYS A 199 -20.34 -21.89 -1.20
C LYS A 199 -20.67 -21.90 0.30
N GLY A 200 -20.54 -20.74 0.96
CA GLY A 200 -20.66 -20.62 2.41
C GLY A 200 -19.42 -21.14 3.15
N LYS A 201 -19.40 -20.91 4.48
CA LYS A 201 -18.26 -21.23 5.34
C LYS A 201 -17.90 -22.72 5.36
N ASP A 202 -18.89 -23.59 5.27
CA ASP A 202 -18.75 -25.06 5.26
C ASP A 202 -18.73 -25.66 3.84
N GLY A 203 -18.82 -24.85 2.80
CA GLY A 203 -18.84 -25.29 1.40
C GLY A 203 -20.14 -25.97 0.96
N ARG A 204 -21.21 -25.92 1.75
CA ARG A 204 -22.46 -26.69 1.51
C ARG A 204 -23.59 -25.87 0.90
N LYS A 205 -23.45 -24.55 0.82
CA LYS A 205 -24.46 -23.68 0.21
C LYS A 205 -24.36 -23.70 -1.31
N SER A 206 -25.40 -23.19 -2.00
CA SER A 206 -25.37 -22.97 -3.45
C SER A 206 -24.15 -22.14 -3.85
N ASP A 207 -23.60 -22.42 -5.03
CA ASP A 207 -22.45 -21.71 -5.52
C ASP A 207 -22.86 -20.33 -6.06
N VAL A 208 -22.47 -19.27 -5.36
CA VAL A 208 -22.77 -17.88 -5.76
C VAL A 208 -22.19 -17.53 -7.13
N MET A 209 -21.12 -18.20 -7.59
CA MET A 209 -20.59 -17.96 -8.94
C MET A 209 -21.64 -18.24 -10.01
N LYS A 210 -22.48 -19.27 -9.83
CA LYS A 210 -23.60 -19.55 -10.74
C LYS A 210 -24.68 -18.47 -10.68
N GLU A 211 -24.95 -17.91 -9.48
CA GLU A 211 -25.89 -16.80 -9.33
C GLU A 211 -25.38 -15.54 -10.05
N ILE A 212 -24.05 -15.28 -9.98
CA ILE A 212 -23.38 -14.16 -10.67
C ILE A 212 -23.49 -14.32 -12.21
N GLU A 213 -23.18 -15.51 -12.73
CA GLU A 213 -23.30 -15.80 -14.16
C GLU A 213 -24.77 -15.70 -14.64
N ALA A 214 -25.71 -16.24 -13.86
CA ALA A 214 -27.15 -16.13 -14.15
C ALA A 214 -27.67 -14.69 -14.09
N ALA A 215 -27.03 -13.82 -13.29
CA ALA A 215 -27.33 -12.39 -13.24
C ALA A 215 -26.75 -11.60 -14.44
N GLY A 216 -26.13 -12.27 -15.41
CA GLY A 216 -25.63 -11.70 -16.65
C GLY A 216 -24.22 -11.09 -16.56
N PHE A 217 -23.42 -11.49 -15.56
CA PHE A 217 -22.02 -11.10 -15.53
C PHE A 217 -21.16 -11.98 -16.44
N THR A 218 -20.32 -11.34 -17.24
CA THR A 218 -19.17 -11.98 -17.88
C THR A 218 -18.07 -12.16 -16.84
N VAL A 219 -17.71 -13.41 -16.54
CA VAL A 219 -16.65 -13.72 -15.56
C VAL A 219 -15.33 -13.93 -16.29
N CYS A 220 -14.36 -13.04 -16.05
CA CYS A 220 -13.00 -13.11 -16.59
C CYS A 220 -12.05 -13.64 -15.51
N ARG A 221 -11.10 -14.51 -15.89
CA ARG A 221 -10.14 -15.13 -14.97
C ARG A 221 -8.70 -15.13 -15.48
N THR A 222 -8.49 -14.74 -16.72
CA THR A 222 -7.17 -14.71 -17.38
C THR A 222 -6.84 -13.32 -17.89
N ALA A 223 -5.57 -13.07 -18.17
CA ALA A 223 -5.13 -11.82 -18.80
C ALA A 223 -5.73 -11.67 -20.21
N GLU A 224 -5.92 -12.78 -20.94
CA GLU A 224 -6.51 -12.80 -22.27
C GLU A 224 -8.00 -12.43 -22.22
N ASP A 225 -8.75 -12.90 -21.21
CA ASP A 225 -10.14 -12.50 -21.02
C ASP A 225 -10.24 -11.01 -20.73
N LEU A 226 -9.39 -10.52 -19.83
CA LEU A 226 -9.33 -9.09 -19.49
C LEU A 226 -8.99 -8.23 -20.72
N ALA A 227 -8.07 -8.69 -21.58
CA ALA A 227 -7.68 -7.96 -22.79
C ALA A 227 -8.86 -7.75 -23.76
N LYS A 228 -9.80 -8.68 -23.83
CA LYS A 228 -11.00 -8.64 -24.72
C LYS A 228 -12.09 -7.69 -24.22
N LEU A 229 -12.03 -7.24 -22.95
CA LEU A 229 -13.05 -6.36 -22.39
C LEU A 229 -13.02 -4.97 -23.04
N GLY A 230 -14.20 -4.39 -23.21
CA GLY A 230 -14.39 -3.06 -23.77
C GLY A 230 -15.81 -2.50 -23.49
N PRO A 231 -16.21 -1.39 -24.11
CA PRO A 231 -17.47 -0.70 -23.81
C PRO A 231 -18.73 -1.55 -23.99
N GLN A 232 -18.65 -2.60 -24.81
CA GLN A 232 -19.78 -3.51 -25.12
C GLN A 232 -19.80 -4.79 -24.26
N SER A 233 -18.91 -4.91 -23.27
CA SER A 233 -18.78 -6.15 -22.49
C SER A 233 -19.94 -6.43 -21.52
N GLY A 234 -20.89 -5.50 -21.37
CA GLY A 234 -21.98 -5.64 -20.42
C GLY A 234 -21.50 -5.61 -18.99
N ARG A 235 -22.12 -6.43 -18.12
CA ARG A 235 -21.69 -6.56 -16.72
C ARG A 235 -20.50 -7.51 -16.60
N VAL A 236 -19.48 -7.10 -15.86
CA VAL A 236 -18.19 -7.81 -15.77
C VAL A 236 -17.83 -8.13 -14.31
N LEU A 237 -17.35 -9.34 -14.06
CA LEU A 237 -16.59 -9.73 -12.88
C LEU A 237 -15.21 -10.23 -13.34
N ALA A 238 -14.18 -9.40 -13.23
CA ALA A 238 -12.80 -9.73 -13.58
C ALA A 238 -12.02 -10.15 -12.33
N ILE A 239 -11.83 -11.46 -12.14
CA ILE A 239 -11.05 -12.03 -11.05
C ILE A 239 -9.61 -12.16 -11.51
N HIS A 240 -8.68 -11.59 -10.74
CA HIS A 240 -7.25 -11.62 -11.02
C HIS A 240 -6.73 -13.08 -11.10
N PRO A 241 -5.86 -13.42 -12.08
CA PRO A 241 -5.37 -14.79 -12.27
C PRO A 241 -4.56 -15.32 -11.09
N SER A 242 -3.80 -14.44 -10.40
CA SER A 242 -2.97 -14.81 -9.25
C SER A 242 -3.58 -14.29 -7.95
N LEU A 243 -4.09 -15.22 -7.14
CA LEU A 243 -4.69 -14.95 -5.83
C LEU A 243 -3.90 -15.63 -4.71
N ASP A 244 -3.87 -14.98 -3.55
CA ASP A 244 -3.35 -15.56 -2.31
C ASP A 244 -4.39 -16.49 -1.62
N SER A 245 -4.04 -17.02 -0.46
CA SER A 245 -4.92 -17.90 0.32
C SER A 245 -6.22 -17.21 0.78
N GLU A 246 -6.20 -15.89 0.92
CA GLU A 246 -7.35 -15.06 1.32
C GLU A 246 -8.22 -14.64 0.13
N LYS A 247 -7.95 -15.18 -1.06
CA LYS A 247 -8.62 -14.81 -2.32
C LYS A 247 -8.40 -13.37 -2.73
N SER A 248 -7.38 -12.74 -2.20
CA SER A 248 -6.92 -11.41 -2.59
C SER A 248 -5.86 -11.51 -3.68
N VAL A 249 -5.66 -10.45 -4.44
CA VAL A 249 -4.55 -10.35 -5.38
C VAL A 249 -3.23 -10.52 -4.61
N VAL A 250 -2.26 -11.23 -5.16
CA VAL A 250 -0.92 -11.31 -4.56
C VAL A 250 -0.33 -9.91 -4.41
N TYR A 251 0.59 -9.72 -3.45
CA TYR A 251 1.25 -8.42 -3.31
C TYR A 251 2.01 -8.02 -4.56
N GLU A 252 2.10 -6.72 -4.83
CA GLU A 252 2.84 -6.19 -5.98
C GLU A 252 4.31 -6.65 -6.01
N ILE A 253 4.94 -6.81 -4.83
CA ILE A 253 6.30 -7.36 -4.72
C ILE A 253 6.39 -8.83 -5.14
N ASP A 254 5.30 -9.58 -5.03
CA ASP A 254 5.19 -11.02 -5.37
C ASP A 254 4.53 -11.25 -6.73
N ARG A 255 4.03 -10.19 -7.38
CA ARG A 255 3.29 -10.27 -8.65
C ARG A 255 4.22 -10.70 -9.78
N LYS A 256 3.76 -11.58 -10.63
CA LYS A 256 4.46 -11.94 -11.86
C LYS A 256 4.32 -10.83 -12.90
N SER A 257 5.32 -10.70 -13.75
CA SER A 257 5.33 -9.68 -14.81
C SER A 257 4.18 -9.78 -15.80
N GLU A 258 3.71 -11.00 -16.08
CA GLU A 258 2.60 -11.31 -16.99
C GLU A 258 1.21 -11.07 -16.39
N ASP A 259 1.11 -10.98 -15.07
CA ASP A 259 -0.16 -10.72 -14.40
C ASP A 259 -0.57 -9.24 -14.52
N PRO A 260 -1.86 -8.94 -14.71
CA PRO A 260 -2.33 -7.57 -14.78
C PRO A 260 -2.08 -6.83 -13.46
N SER A 261 -1.60 -5.59 -13.53
CA SER A 261 -1.47 -4.70 -12.38
C SER A 261 -2.81 -4.05 -12.01
N LEU A 262 -2.89 -3.40 -10.84
CA LEU A 262 -4.05 -2.57 -10.47
C LEU A 262 -4.28 -1.44 -11.50
N ALA A 263 -3.21 -0.89 -12.08
CA ALA A 263 -3.29 0.11 -13.14
C ALA A 263 -3.91 -0.47 -14.43
N ASP A 264 -3.57 -1.70 -14.81
CA ASP A 264 -4.18 -2.37 -15.98
C ASP A 264 -5.67 -2.64 -15.78
N LEU A 265 -6.05 -3.11 -14.58
CA LEU A 265 -7.46 -3.30 -14.21
C LEU A 265 -8.21 -1.96 -14.23
N THR A 266 -7.61 -0.90 -13.70
CA THR A 266 -8.20 0.45 -13.68
C THR A 266 -8.41 0.98 -15.10
N ARG A 267 -7.42 0.84 -15.98
CA ARG A 267 -7.53 1.23 -17.39
C ARG A 267 -8.68 0.50 -18.08
N LYS A 268 -8.83 -0.81 -17.81
CA LYS A 268 -9.94 -1.61 -18.36
C LYS A 268 -11.29 -1.18 -17.80
N ALA A 269 -11.40 -0.91 -16.50
CA ALA A 269 -12.62 -0.39 -15.91
C ALA A 269 -13.05 0.93 -16.56
N LEU A 270 -12.11 1.88 -16.74
CA LEU A 270 -12.37 3.14 -17.40
C LEU A 270 -12.89 2.93 -18.83
N GLN A 271 -12.26 2.04 -19.62
CA GLN A 271 -12.71 1.71 -20.99
C GLN A 271 -14.11 1.09 -21.03
N CYS A 272 -14.46 0.22 -20.08
CA CYS A 272 -15.78 -0.44 -20.04
C CYS A 272 -16.90 0.50 -19.54
N LEU A 273 -16.55 1.42 -18.65
CA LEU A 273 -17.53 2.30 -18.00
C LEU A 273 -17.74 3.63 -18.75
N GLU A 274 -16.78 4.06 -19.58
CA GLU A 274 -16.90 5.30 -20.34
C GLU A 274 -18.16 5.27 -21.22
N GLY A 275 -18.95 6.35 -21.16
CA GLY A 275 -20.21 6.47 -21.92
C GLY A 275 -20.91 7.80 -21.70
N PRO A 276 -22.00 8.07 -22.45
CA PRO A 276 -22.74 9.33 -22.37
C PRO A 276 -23.41 9.55 -21.01
N GLU A 277 -23.78 8.48 -20.31
CA GLU A 277 -24.42 8.51 -18.99
C GLU A 277 -23.45 8.86 -17.85
N GLY A 278 -22.14 8.72 -18.07
CA GLY A 278 -21.12 8.87 -17.05
C GLY A 278 -21.03 7.67 -16.09
N PHE A 279 -20.10 7.75 -15.13
CA PHE A 279 -19.90 6.65 -14.17
C PHE A 279 -19.42 7.12 -12.79
N PHE A 280 -19.60 6.24 -11.81
CA PHE A 280 -18.88 6.22 -10.54
C PHE A 280 -17.98 4.96 -10.48
N LEU A 281 -16.70 5.13 -10.23
CA LEU A 281 -15.73 4.03 -10.07
C LEU A 281 -15.02 4.15 -8.73
N MET A 282 -15.10 3.12 -7.89
CA MET A 282 -14.27 2.96 -6.69
C MET A 282 -13.14 1.98 -6.98
N VAL A 283 -11.92 2.37 -6.65
CA VAL A 283 -10.69 1.57 -6.79
C VAL A 283 -9.99 1.49 -5.44
N GLU A 284 -9.78 0.29 -4.92
CA GLU A 284 -9.12 0.09 -3.65
C GLU A 284 -7.75 -0.57 -3.82
N GLY A 285 -6.73 0.03 -3.17
CA GLY A 285 -5.47 -0.59 -2.85
C GLY A 285 -5.55 -1.30 -1.49
N GLY A 286 -6.32 -2.38 -1.40
CA GLY A 286 -6.66 -3.06 -0.15
C GLY A 286 -5.49 -3.78 0.52
N LYS A 287 -4.41 -4.06 -0.23
CA LYS A 287 -3.24 -4.78 0.29
C LYS A 287 -2.23 -3.88 1.01
N ILE A 288 -2.38 -2.55 0.94
CA ILE A 288 -1.52 -1.62 1.71
C ILE A 288 -1.71 -1.88 3.20
N ASP A 289 -2.96 -1.98 3.68
CA ASP A 289 -3.31 -2.30 5.06
C ASP A 289 -2.66 -3.58 5.57
N TRP A 290 -2.75 -4.65 4.78
CA TRP A 290 -2.20 -5.95 5.19
C TRP A 290 -0.67 -5.94 5.27
N ALA A 291 0.01 -5.19 4.41
CA ALA A 291 1.45 -4.96 4.50
C ALA A 291 1.81 -4.13 5.75
N CYS A 292 1.02 -3.09 6.05
CA CYS A 292 1.17 -2.28 7.26
C CYS A 292 0.91 -3.10 8.54
N HIS A 293 -0.12 -3.93 8.58
CA HIS A 293 -0.36 -4.89 9.66
C HIS A 293 0.79 -5.89 9.85
N ALA A 294 1.54 -6.17 8.80
CA ALA A 294 2.73 -7.01 8.86
C ALA A 294 4.00 -6.21 9.26
N ASN A 295 3.91 -4.88 9.33
CA ASN A 295 5.04 -3.98 9.47
C ASN A 295 6.09 -4.21 8.36
N ASP A 296 5.63 -4.51 7.14
CA ASP A 296 6.45 -4.80 5.97
C ASP A 296 6.54 -3.55 5.09
N ALA A 297 7.52 -2.69 5.37
CA ALA A 297 7.64 -1.38 4.75
C ALA A 297 7.87 -1.47 3.23
N ALA A 298 8.72 -2.39 2.77
CA ALA A 298 9.00 -2.53 1.34
C ALA A 298 7.75 -2.98 0.56
N THR A 299 6.95 -3.88 1.13
CA THR A 299 5.68 -4.31 0.54
C THR A 299 4.65 -3.16 0.58
N ALA A 300 4.51 -2.45 1.70
CA ALA A 300 3.59 -1.32 1.83
C ALA A 300 3.91 -0.19 0.83
N VAL A 301 5.20 0.14 0.66
CA VAL A 301 5.67 1.10 -0.35
C VAL A 301 5.29 0.66 -1.76
N ARG A 302 5.52 -0.62 -2.12
CA ARG A 302 5.19 -1.13 -3.46
C ARG A 302 3.68 -1.15 -3.73
N GLU A 303 2.86 -1.50 -2.73
CA GLU A 303 1.40 -1.42 -2.82
C GLU A 303 0.91 0.04 -3.01
N THR A 304 1.51 0.98 -2.26
CA THR A 304 1.20 2.42 -2.41
C THR A 304 1.58 2.93 -3.80
N LEU A 305 2.72 2.51 -4.34
CA LEU A 305 3.14 2.81 -5.71
C LEU A 305 2.21 2.16 -6.75
N ALA A 306 1.69 0.96 -6.48
CA ALA A 306 0.73 0.31 -7.37
C ALA A 306 -0.59 1.08 -7.43
N LEU A 307 -1.06 1.60 -6.29
CA LEU A 307 -2.23 2.47 -6.23
C LEU A 307 -1.98 3.78 -6.98
N ASP A 308 -0.82 4.43 -6.79
CA ASP A 308 -0.48 5.66 -7.51
C ASP A 308 -0.43 5.46 -9.03
N ARG A 309 0.08 4.32 -9.51
CA ARG A 309 0.01 3.97 -10.94
C ARG A 309 -1.42 3.83 -11.45
N ALA A 310 -2.35 3.34 -10.62
CA ALA A 310 -3.77 3.32 -10.96
C ALA A 310 -4.38 4.74 -10.99
N VAL A 311 -3.96 5.62 -10.08
CA VAL A 311 -4.31 7.06 -10.12
C VAL A 311 -3.78 7.73 -11.40
N GLN A 312 -2.59 7.34 -11.88
CA GLN A 312 -2.05 7.84 -13.17
C GLN A 312 -2.95 7.48 -14.35
N GLU A 313 -3.53 6.27 -14.39
CA GLU A 313 -4.49 5.91 -15.45
C GLU A 313 -5.76 6.76 -15.39
N ALA A 314 -6.26 7.04 -14.18
CA ALA A 314 -7.38 7.96 -14.01
C ALA A 314 -7.02 9.40 -14.40
N LEU A 315 -5.79 9.86 -14.12
CA LEU A 315 -5.32 11.17 -14.55
C LEU A 315 -5.24 11.28 -16.09
N LYS A 316 -4.80 10.23 -16.79
CA LYS A 316 -4.84 10.17 -18.26
C LYS A 316 -6.27 10.29 -18.79
N PHE A 317 -7.24 9.65 -18.10
CA PHE A 317 -8.66 9.79 -18.42
C PHE A 317 -9.14 11.23 -18.17
N TYR A 318 -8.83 11.80 -17.00
CA TYR A 318 -9.15 13.19 -16.65
C TYR A 318 -8.64 14.20 -17.69
N LEU A 319 -7.41 14.04 -18.20
CA LEU A 319 -6.84 14.94 -19.20
C LEU A 319 -7.65 15.00 -20.50
N ARG A 320 -8.42 13.96 -20.82
CA ARG A 320 -9.35 13.94 -21.96
C ARG A 320 -10.73 14.49 -21.63
N HIS A 321 -11.10 14.53 -20.33
CA HIS A 321 -12.43 14.90 -19.84
C HIS A 321 -12.36 15.88 -18.66
N LYS A 322 -11.50 16.91 -18.76
CA LYS A 322 -11.14 17.80 -17.61
C LYS A 322 -12.36 18.44 -16.92
N ASP A 323 -13.33 18.89 -17.70
CA ASP A 323 -14.49 19.65 -17.19
C ASP A 323 -15.65 18.76 -16.72
N GLU A 324 -15.51 17.45 -16.88
CA GLU A 324 -16.56 16.47 -16.57
C GLU A 324 -16.12 15.43 -15.52
N THR A 325 -14.84 15.46 -15.08
CA THR A 325 -14.27 14.42 -14.22
C THR A 325 -13.91 14.96 -12.85
N LEU A 326 -14.15 14.15 -11.82
CA LEU A 326 -13.60 14.30 -10.48
C LEU A 326 -12.80 13.04 -10.11
N ILE A 327 -11.55 13.20 -9.70
CA ILE A 327 -10.74 12.16 -9.06
C ILE A 327 -10.54 12.53 -7.60
N VAL A 328 -10.79 11.59 -6.69
CA VAL A 328 -10.54 11.72 -5.26
C VAL A 328 -9.67 10.54 -4.80
N VAL A 329 -8.60 10.82 -4.07
CA VAL A 329 -7.72 9.81 -3.47
C VAL A 329 -7.71 10.00 -1.97
N THR A 330 -8.05 8.96 -1.21
CA THR A 330 -8.05 8.98 0.25
C THR A 330 -7.66 7.62 0.83
N ALA A 331 -7.77 7.47 2.13
CA ALA A 331 -7.70 6.20 2.85
C ALA A 331 -8.91 6.07 3.76
N ASP A 332 -9.18 4.86 4.22
CA ASP A 332 -10.23 4.59 5.19
C ASP A 332 -9.72 4.76 6.64
N HIS A 333 -8.46 4.43 6.92
CA HIS A 333 -7.73 4.66 8.17
C HIS A 333 -6.21 4.60 7.93
N GLU A 334 -5.42 4.84 8.97
CA GLU A 334 -3.99 4.53 9.02
C GLU A 334 -3.78 3.19 9.72
N THR A 335 -2.76 2.43 9.31
CA THR A 335 -2.39 1.14 9.89
C THR A 335 -0.90 1.09 10.19
N GLY A 336 -0.58 0.58 11.39
CA GLY A 336 0.77 0.25 11.81
C GLY A 336 1.50 1.38 12.54
N GLY A 337 1.05 2.63 12.43
CA GLY A 337 1.74 3.77 13.03
C GLY A 337 3.16 3.91 12.46
N LEU A 338 3.30 3.89 11.13
CA LEU A 338 4.58 4.01 10.45
C LEU A 338 5.25 5.35 10.78
N SER A 339 6.51 5.32 11.15
CA SER A 339 7.34 6.52 11.30
C SER A 339 8.50 6.51 10.31
N LEU A 340 8.72 7.67 9.66
CA LEU A 340 9.89 7.98 8.85
C LEU A 340 10.94 8.60 9.77
N GLY A 341 11.74 7.74 10.38
CA GLY A 341 12.75 8.05 11.37
C GLY A 341 12.91 6.91 12.37
N TYR A 342 14.15 6.53 12.62
CA TYR A 342 14.53 5.52 13.59
C TYR A 342 15.75 5.99 14.37
N SER A 343 15.74 5.77 15.69
CA SER A 343 16.77 6.32 16.59
C SER A 343 18.20 5.95 16.18
N ALA A 344 18.43 4.73 15.68
CA ALA A 344 19.76 4.27 15.29
C ALA A 344 20.26 4.88 13.96
N THR A 345 19.39 5.48 13.15
CA THR A 345 19.78 6.19 11.92
C THR A 345 19.86 7.70 12.11
N GLY A 346 19.57 8.20 13.31
CA GLY A 346 19.54 9.63 13.61
C GLY A 346 18.54 10.37 12.69
N TYR A 347 19.04 11.37 11.95
CA TYR A 347 18.24 12.16 11.00
C TYR A 347 18.30 11.64 9.56
N LYS A 348 18.81 10.40 9.33
CA LYS A 348 18.98 9.84 7.97
C LYS A 348 17.90 8.80 7.67
N LEU A 349 17.41 8.83 6.43
CA LEU A 349 16.61 7.79 5.83
C LEU A 349 17.41 7.12 4.71
N HIS A 350 17.30 5.80 4.62
CA HIS A 350 17.99 4.96 3.64
C HIS A 350 16.96 4.07 2.93
N LEU A 351 15.93 4.72 2.34
CA LEU A 351 14.81 4.01 1.75
C LEU A 351 15.20 3.15 0.55
N GLU A 352 16.30 3.44 -0.12
CA GLU A 352 16.89 2.62 -1.18
C GLU A 352 17.16 1.17 -0.72
N ARG A 353 17.42 0.95 0.57
CA ARG A 353 17.65 -0.38 1.14
C ARG A 353 16.42 -1.29 1.06
N LEU A 354 15.22 -0.71 1.03
CA LEU A 354 13.98 -1.47 0.85
C LEU A 354 13.93 -2.19 -0.51
N ALA A 355 14.70 -1.73 -1.51
CA ALA A 355 14.80 -2.39 -2.80
C ALA A 355 15.45 -3.78 -2.74
N ALA A 356 16.21 -4.06 -1.67
CA ALA A 356 16.82 -5.37 -1.44
C ALA A 356 15.76 -6.45 -1.10
N GLN A 357 14.59 -6.06 -0.59
CA GLN A 357 13.52 -7.02 -0.35
C GLN A 357 12.90 -7.50 -1.67
N LYS A 358 12.85 -8.84 -1.85
CA LYS A 358 12.40 -9.49 -3.09
C LYS A 358 11.10 -10.28 -2.96
N MET A 359 10.58 -10.43 -1.77
CA MET A 359 9.30 -11.09 -1.49
C MET A 359 8.63 -10.52 -0.26
N SER A 360 7.32 -10.60 -0.17
CA SER A 360 6.57 -10.16 1.01
C SER A 360 6.91 -11.00 2.25
N LEU A 361 6.65 -10.43 3.44
CA LEU A 361 6.72 -11.18 4.70
C LEU A 361 5.91 -12.48 4.62
N GLY A 362 4.74 -12.46 3.98
CA GLY A 362 3.88 -13.64 3.84
C GLY A 362 4.54 -14.78 3.05
N VAL A 363 5.21 -14.46 1.95
CA VAL A 363 5.95 -15.46 1.14
C VAL A 363 7.16 -15.98 1.91
N LEU A 364 7.92 -15.10 2.59
CA LEU A 364 9.05 -15.50 3.43
C LEU A 364 8.58 -16.42 4.57
N ALA A 365 7.50 -16.05 5.26
CA ALA A 365 6.90 -16.85 6.33
C ALA A 365 6.48 -18.26 5.85
N LYS A 366 5.92 -18.33 4.64
CA LYS A 366 5.58 -19.61 4.02
C LYS A 366 6.81 -20.47 3.76
N LYS A 367 7.87 -19.92 3.19
CA LYS A 367 9.15 -20.63 2.93
C LYS A 367 9.77 -21.16 4.24
N VAL A 368 9.78 -20.34 5.31
CA VAL A 368 10.23 -20.80 6.65
C VAL A 368 9.32 -21.91 7.20
N SER A 369 8.01 -21.78 7.01
CA SER A 369 7.06 -22.83 7.41
C SER A 369 7.28 -24.14 6.64
N ASP A 370 7.57 -24.06 5.34
CA ASP A 370 7.85 -25.25 4.53
C ASP A 370 9.18 -25.90 4.93
N TYR A 371 10.23 -25.12 5.20
CA TYR A 371 11.47 -25.64 5.80
C TYR A 371 11.19 -26.37 7.11
N ARG A 372 10.43 -25.77 8.04
CA ARG A 372 10.08 -26.34 9.35
C ARG A 372 9.37 -27.70 9.24
N LYS A 373 8.49 -27.89 8.23
CA LYS A 373 7.80 -29.16 7.98
C LYS A 373 8.76 -30.33 7.65
N THR A 374 9.93 -30.02 7.10
CA THR A 374 10.94 -31.01 6.68
C THR A 374 12.02 -31.25 7.74
N ARG A 375 11.96 -30.58 8.88
CA ARG A 375 12.97 -30.64 9.95
C ARG A 375 12.29 -30.90 11.31
N LYS A 376 13.08 -31.48 12.23
CA LYS A 376 12.77 -31.47 13.66
C LYS A 376 13.50 -30.33 14.33
N TYR A 377 13.03 -29.87 15.47
CA TYR A 377 13.66 -28.77 16.21
C TYR A 377 15.15 -29.05 16.47
N GLU A 378 15.48 -30.30 16.89
CA GLU A 378 16.83 -30.72 17.26
C GLU A 378 17.81 -30.76 16.07
N THR A 379 17.30 -30.91 14.86
CA THR A 379 18.10 -31.00 13.63
C THR A 379 18.08 -29.74 12.78
N ALA A 380 17.18 -28.80 13.07
CA ALA A 380 17.14 -27.54 12.37
C ALA A 380 18.40 -26.70 12.67
N ARG A 381 18.92 -26.01 11.68
CA ARG A 381 20.11 -25.16 11.81
C ARG A 381 19.82 -23.78 11.25
N PHE A 382 20.18 -22.74 11.99
CA PHE A 382 20.01 -21.34 11.58
C PHE A 382 20.70 -21.06 10.25
N GLU A 383 21.90 -21.65 10.07
CA GLU A 383 22.72 -21.47 8.87
C GLU A 383 22.03 -21.93 7.59
N GLU A 384 21.11 -22.89 7.67
CA GLU A 384 20.32 -23.37 6.52
C GLU A 384 19.30 -22.33 6.00
N LEU A 385 18.99 -21.30 6.78
CA LEU A 385 18.10 -20.20 6.38
C LEU A 385 18.84 -18.92 5.98
N LEU A 386 20.19 -18.90 6.01
CA LEU A 386 20.95 -17.71 5.66
C LEU A 386 20.81 -17.32 4.19
N ASP A 387 20.80 -18.29 3.29
CA ASP A 387 20.56 -18.02 1.87
C ASP A 387 19.14 -17.48 1.65
N LEU A 388 18.15 -18.06 2.32
CA LEU A 388 16.77 -17.56 2.26
C LEU A 388 16.67 -16.13 2.81
N LEU A 389 17.37 -15.81 3.91
CA LEU A 389 17.42 -14.46 4.47
C LEU A 389 18.00 -13.47 3.47
N LYS A 390 19.15 -13.83 2.87
CA LYS A 390 19.81 -13.02 1.84
C LYS A 390 18.92 -12.82 0.62
N ASP A 391 18.33 -13.89 0.09
CA ASP A 391 17.47 -13.83 -1.08
C ASP A 391 16.21 -13.00 -0.84
N ALA A 392 15.67 -13.06 0.39
CA ALA A 392 14.45 -12.33 0.75
C ALA A 392 14.70 -10.84 1.01
N THR A 393 15.80 -10.49 1.68
CA THR A 393 16.00 -9.16 2.27
C THR A 393 17.33 -8.51 1.92
N GLY A 394 18.27 -9.24 1.31
CA GLY A 394 19.65 -8.80 1.10
C GLY A 394 20.51 -8.79 2.38
N LEU A 395 19.95 -9.13 3.53
CA LEU A 395 20.70 -9.18 4.79
C LEU A 395 21.65 -10.38 4.82
N VAL A 396 22.89 -10.12 5.25
CA VAL A 396 23.94 -11.16 5.35
C VAL A 396 24.59 -11.15 6.73
N PRO A 397 25.01 -12.30 7.28
CA PRO A 397 25.81 -12.31 8.49
C PRO A 397 27.18 -11.67 8.24
N GLN A 398 27.76 -11.11 9.29
CA GLN A 398 29.13 -10.59 9.23
C GLN A 398 30.11 -11.77 9.08
N THR A 399 30.87 -11.80 8.00
CA THR A 399 32.00 -12.74 7.84
C THR A 399 33.28 -12.16 8.45
N PRO A 400 34.32 -13.00 8.69
CA PRO A 400 35.64 -12.51 9.09
C PRO A 400 36.19 -11.44 8.13
N GLU A 401 36.00 -11.64 6.83
CA GLU A 401 36.43 -10.71 5.78
C GLU A 401 35.66 -9.38 5.87
N HIS A 402 34.33 -9.40 6.04
CA HIS A 402 33.53 -8.19 6.26
C HIS A 402 33.98 -7.44 7.52
N LYS A 403 34.29 -8.18 8.61
CA LYS A 403 34.76 -7.59 9.86
C LYS A 403 36.12 -6.92 9.68
N ALA A 404 37.05 -7.58 9.01
CA ALA A 404 38.39 -7.05 8.72
C ALA A 404 38.33 -5.82 7.82
N ALA A 405 37.55 -5.88 6.73
CA ALA A 405 37.36 -4.75 5.81
C ALA A 405 36.72 -3.54 6.51
N ALA A 406 35.65 -3.76 7.29
CA ALA A 406 34.99 -2.69 8.06
C ALA A 406 35.91 -2.10 9.12
N ALA A 407 36.69 -2.91 9.82
CA ALA A 407 37.65 -2.43 10.81
C ALA A 407 38.76 -1.57 10.18
N LYS A 408 39.27 -1.98 9.01
CA LYS A 408 40.26 -1.22 8.25
C LYS A 408 39.68 0.11 7.80
N ALA A 409 38.51 0.10 7.13
CA ALA A 409 37.86 1.32 6.64
C ALA A 409 37.52 2.30 7.79
N LEU A 410 37.11 1.78 8.96
CA LEU A 410 36.88 2.61 10.14
C LEU A 410 38.18 3.24 10.67
N ALA A 411 39.28 2.48 10.69
CA ALA A 411 40.60 3.00 11.09
C ALA A 411 41.08 4.10 10.14
N ASP A 412 40.91 3.89 8.83
CA ASP A 412 41.26 4.88 7.80
C ASP A 412 40.42 6.16 7.96
N LEU A 413 39.12 6.06 8.27
CA LEU A 413 38.25 7.21 8.59
C LEU A 413 38.73 7.98 9.83
N VAL A 414 39.13 7.28 10.89
CA VAL A 414 39.64 7.93 12.12
C VAL A 414 40.92 8.69 11.82
N GLU A 415 41.83 8.17 10.99
CA GLU A 415 43.07 8.86 10.60
C GLU A 415 42.76 10.08 9.71
N GLN A 416 41.84 9.96 8.76
CA GLN A 416 41.40 11.09 7.92
C GLN A 416 40.79 12.22 8.79
N GLU A 417 39.92 11.88 9.75
CA GLU A 417 39.32 12.86 10.68
C GLU A 417 40.38 13.60 11.51
N LYS A 418 41.43 12.89 11.96
CA LYS A 418 42.58 13.53 12.66
C LYS A 418 43.35 14.47 11.74
N ALA A 419 43.60 14.05 10.51
CA ALA A 419 44.32 14.84 9.51
C ALA A 419 43.58 16.18 9.21
N LEU A 420 42.24 16.13 9.07
CA LEU A 420 41.41 17.31 8.82
C LEU A 420 41.56 18.42 9.85
N LYS A 421 41.87 18.09 11.13
CA LYS A 421 42.04 19.06 12.19
C LYS A 421 43.25 19.97 11.98
N ASN A 422 44.22 19.52 11.17
CA ASN A 422 45.48 20.23 10.92
C ASN A 422 45.51 20.95 9.55
N LEU A 423 44.46 20.83 8.75
CA LEU A 423 44.37 21.42 7.41
C LEU A 423 43.55 22.72 7.43
N THR A 424 43.89 23.65 6.53
CA THR A 424 43.16 24.91 6.33
C THR A 424 43.05 25.25 4.85
N GLY A 425 42.10 26.11 4.48
CA GLY A 425 41.90 26.58 3.12
C GLY A 425 41.54 25.47 2.16
N LYS A 426 41.97 25.57 0.90
CA LYS A 426 41.62 24.64 -0.17
C LYS A 426 42.00 23.18 0.10
N ALA A 427 43.14 22.93 0.77
CA ALA A 427 43.58 21.59 1.14
C ALA A 427 42.62 20.94 2.17
N ARG A 428 41.99 21.71 3.02
CA ARG A 428 40.95 21.23 3.93
C ARG A 428 39.66 20.86 3.18
N GLU A 429 39.19 21.71 2.26
CA GLU A 429 37.99 21.44 1.46
C GLU A 429 38.13 20.16 0.66
N GLU A 430 39.28 19.96 -0.01
CA GLU A 430 39.54 18.71 -0.78
C GLU A 430 39.58 17.47 0.12
N ALA A 431 40.17 17.56 1.30
CA ALA A 431 40.25 16.46 2.27
C ALA A 431 38.89 16.19 2.96
N GLU A 432 38.04 17.21 3.18
CA GLU A 432 36.66 17.04 3.67
C GLU A 432 35.80 16.29 2.65
N ASP A 433 35.93 16.58 1.34
CA ASP A 433 35.25 15.85 0.27
C ASP A 433 35.66 14.36 0.25
N ASP A 434 36.97 14.08 0.30
CA ASP A 434 37.51 12.70 0.31
C ASP A 434 37.05 11.93 1.60
N PHE A 435 36.98 12.61 2.74
CA PHE A 435 36.49 12.03 4.00
C PHE A 435 35.00 11.71 3.95
N ASP A 436 34.18 12.58 3.36
CA ASP A 436 32.75 12.35 3.18
C ASP A 436 32.49 11.18 2.22
N ASP A 437 33.27 11.07 1.13
CA ASP A 437 33.20 9.93 0.21
C ASP A 437 33.57 8.60 0.94
N ALA A 438 34.64 8.59 1.73
CA ALA A 438 35.04 7.43 2.52
C ALA A 438 33.99 7.02 3.58
N LYS A 439 33.31 7.99 4.21
CA LYS A 439 32.17 7.71 5.10
C LYS A 439 31.01 7.04 4.37
N VAL A 440 30.72 7.48 3.15
CA VAL A 440 29.66 6.87 2.31
C VAL A 440 30.04 5.42 1.96
N GLU A 441 31.28 5.17 1.54
CA GLU A 441 31.75 3.81 1.22
C GLU A 441 31.68 2.88 2.44
N TYR A 442 32.14 3.33 3.60
CA TYR A 442 32.02 2.57 4.85
C TYR A 442 30.56 2.25 5.19
N ALA A 443 29.68 3.26 5.12
CA ALA A 443 28.26 3.09 5.38
C ALA A 443 27.59 2.09 4.43
N GLN A 444 27.97 2.08 3.15
CA GLN A 444 27.51 1.10 2.15
C GLN A 444 28.02 -0.32 2.47
N MET A 445 29.30 -0.46 2.83
CA MET A 445 29.91 -1.74 3.17
C MET A 445 29.18 -2.45 4.32
N VAL A 446 28.75 -1.71 5.35
CA VAL A 446 28.10 -2.29 6.54
C VAL A 446 26.57 -2.29 6.46
N ALA A 447 25.99 -1.64 5.45
CA ALA A 447 24.55 -1.37 5.38
C ALA A 447 23.67 -2.61 5.55
N MET A 448 23.98 -3.67 4.82
CA MET A 448 23.18 -4.91 4.77
C MET A 448 23.80 -6.04 5.59
N VAL A 449 24.91 -5.77 6.30
CA VAL A 449 25.54 -6.75 7.20
C VAL A 449 24.84 -6.71 8.55
N LEU A 450 24.47 -7.90 9.07
CA LEU A 450 23.88 -8.01 10.40
C LEU A 450 24.90 -7.62 11.48
N ALA A 451 24.55 -6.63 12.28
CA ALA A 451 25.29 -6.32 13.50
C ALA A 451 25.21 -7.50 14.50
N PRO A 452 26.15 -7.64 15.44
CA PRO A 452 26.10 -8.75 16.41
C PRO A 452 24.75 -8.88 17.14
N ALA A 453 24.16 -7.76 17.58
CA ALA A 453 22.86 -7.76 18.24
C ALA A 453 21.71 -8.21 17.30
N GLU A 454 21.75 -7.82 16.01
CA GLU A 454 20.79 -8.21 14.98
C GLU A 454 20.91 -9.71 14.66
N LEU A 455 22.14 -10.23 14.57
CA LEU A 455 22.38 -11.67 14.37
C LEU A 455 21.82 -12.49 15.54
N GLU A 456 22.04 -12.07 16.77
CA GLU A 456 21.46 -12.73 17.95
C GLU A 456 19.93 -12.61 18.00
N ALA A 457 19.35 -11.51 17.54
CA ALA A 457 17.90 -11.36 17.39
C ALA A 457 17.36 -12.35 16.34
N MET A 458 18.02 -12.50 15.19
CA MET A 458 17.68 -13.49 14.16
C MET A 458 17.74 -14.92 14.67
N LYS A 459 18.76 -15.27 15.47
CA LYS A 459 18.89 -16.60 16.09
C LYS A 459 17.75 -16.88 17.07
N ARG A 460 17.41 -15.89 17.92
CA ARG A 460 16.23 -16.00 18.82
C ARG A 460 14.93 -16.19 18.05
N ALA A 461 14.76 -15.43 16.95
CA ALA A 461 13.59 -15.56 16.09
C ALA A 461 13.53 -16.90 15.39
N PHE A 462 14.68 -17.43 14.92
CA PHE A 462 14.78 -18.80 14.40
C PHE A 462 14.35 -19.85 15.44
N ASP A 463 14.86 -19.77 16.66
CA ASP A 463 14.49 -20.66 17.77
C ASP A 463 12.98 -20.61 18.05
N ALA A 464 12.40 -19.41 18.10
CA ALA A 464 10.96 -19.22 18.27
C ALA A 464 10.16 -19.85 17.13
N SER A 465 10.62 -19.69 15.87
CA SER A 465 10.03 -20.32 14.70
C SER A 465 10.04 -21.85 14.81
N MET A 466 11.19 -22.43 15.16
CA MET A 466 11.33 -23.90 15.22
C MET A 466 10.52 -24.51 16.38
N LYS A 467 10.46 -23.85 17.53
CA LYS A 467 9.66 -24.31 18.69
C LYS A 467 8.15 -24.18 18.51
N LYS A 468 7.66 -23.55 17.43
CA LYS A 468 6.22 -23.24 17.24
C LYS A 468 5.61 -22.45 18.42
N LEU A 469 6.39 -21.57 19.01
CA LEU A 469 6.00 -20.74 20.13
C LEU A 469 5.07 -19.57 19.74
N LEU A 470 4.48 -19.60 18.54
CA LEU A 470 3.43 -18.65 18.17
C LEU A 470 2.22 -18.89 19.07
N PRO A 471 1.78 -17.90 19.88
CA PRO A 471 0.55 -18.03 20.64
C PRO A 471 -0.60 -18.25 19.66
N LYS A 472 -1.29 -19.38 19.77
CA LYS A 472 -2.54 -19.57 19.04
C LYS A 472 -3.50 -18.49 19.54
N PRO A 473 -4.11 -17.68 18.67
CA PRO A 473 -5.13 -16.74 19.09
C PRO A 473 -6.23 -17.54 19.77
N LYS A 474 -6.34 -17.40 21.11
CA LYS A 474 -7.43 -18.00 21.86
C LYS A 474 -8.69 -17.23 21.49
N THR A 475 -9.63 -17.90 20.87
CA THR A 475 -10.96 -17.37 20.49
C THR A 475 -11.88 -17.10 21.68
N THR A 476 -11.44 -17.31 22.90
CA THR A 476 -12.15 -16.98 24.14
C THR A 476 -11.76 -15.59 24.59
N THR A 477 -12.70 -14.80 25.04
CA THR A 477 -12.49 -13.47 25.62
C THR A 477 -11.33 -13.56 26.62
N PRO A 478 -10.19 -12.90 26.38
CA PRO A 478 -9.05 -13.02 27.26
C PRO A 478 -9.42 -12.46 28.63
N ASP A 479 -9.02 -13.14 29.70
CA ASP A 479 -8.98 -12.53 31.02
C ASP A 479 -8.04 -11.32 30.93
N PRO A 480 -8.53 -10.08 31.08
CA PRO A 480 -7.68 -8.90 30.90
C PRO A 480 -6.46 -8.90 31.82
N ALA A 481 -6.54 -9.56 32.98
CA ALA A 481 -5.43 -9.68 33.93
C ALA A 481 -4.36 -10.69 33.48
N LYS A 482 -4.67 -11.60 32.54
CA LYS A 482 -3.76 -12.64 32.02
C LYS A 482 -3.38 -12.44 30.56
N TYR A 483 -4.00 -11.46 29.90
CA TYR A 483 -3.71 -11.17 28.50
C TYR A 483 -2.40 -10.38 28.39
N GLN A 484 -1.35 -11.05 27.94
CA GLN A 484 -0.15 -10.39 27.44
C GLN A 484 -0.15 -10.53 25.92
N PRO A 485 -0.36 -9.42 25.17
CA PRO A 485 -0.28 -9.47 23.73
C PRO A 485 1.15 -9.82 23.31
N ASP A 486 1.29 -10.66 22.27
CA ASP A 486 2.58 -10.90 21.65
C ASP A 486 3.01 -9.64 20.88
N LEU A 487 3.70 -8.77 21.58
CA LEU A 487 4.25 -7.53 21.01
C LEU A 487 5.50 -7.77 20.16
N SER A 488 6.11 -8.97 20.26
CA SER A 488 7.36 -9.27 19.57
C SER A 488 7.16 -9.49 18.08
N TYR A 489 6.15 -10.32 17.71
CA TYR A 489 5.97 -10.77 16.32
C TYR A 489 4.55 -10.58 15.79
N GLY A 490 3.65 -9.97 16.55
CA GLY A 490 2.26 -9.72 16.14
C GLY A 490 1.48 -10.99 15.76
N GLY A 491 1.80 -12.13 16.37
CA GLY A 491 1.20 -13.43 16.06
C GLY A 491 1.66 -14.05 14.72
N ARG A 492 2.66 -13.47 14.07
CA ARG A 492 3.18 -13.91 12.77
C ARG A 492 4.40 -14.84 12.93
N GLU A 493 4.99 -15.22 11.81
CA GLU A 493 6.16 -16.09 11.76
C GLU A 493 7.41 -15.33 12.25
N PRO A 494 8.07 -15.76 13.37
CA PRO A 494 9.09 -14.97 14.03
C PRO A 494 10.31 -14.63 13.17
N PHE A 495 10.87 -15.61 12.45
CA PHE A 495 12.05 -15.39 11.61
C PHE A 495 11.78 -14.36 10.51
N ALA A 496 10.62 -14.45 9.84
CA ALA A 496 10.25 -13.52 8.79
C ALA A 496 10.03 -12.10 9.34
N VAL A 497 9.35 -11.98 10.48
CA VAL A 497 9.11 -10.66 11.12
C VAL A 497 10.43 -10.01 11.52
N GLU A 498 11.36 -10.75 12.13
CA GLU A 498 12.64 -10.20 12.56
C GLU A 498 13.50 -9.75 11.37
N ALA A 499 13.55 -10.54 10.30
CA ALA A 499 14.27 -10.19 9.08
C ALA A 499 13.76 -8.86 8.49
N ILE A 500 12.44 -8.71 8.35
CA ILE A 500 11.82 -7.49 7.82
C ILE A 500 11.99 -6.31 8.79
N ARG A 501 11.89 -6.53 10.10
CA ARG A 501 12.13 -5.50 11.13
C ARG A 501 13.54 -4.93 11.03
N ILE A 502 14.56 -5.79 10.92
CA ILE A 502 15.95 -5.34 10.77
C ILE A 502 16.11 -4.52 9.50
N LEU A 503 15.55 -4.97 8.37
CA LEU A 503 15.59 -4.21 7.12
C LEU A 503 14.92 -2.84 7.26
N ASN A 504 13.73 -2.77 7.87
CA ASN A 504 13.04 -1.51 8.14
C ASN A 504 13.91 -0.56 8.97
N HIS A 505 14.52 -1.04 10.06
CA HIS A 505 15.40 -0.24 10.91
C HIS A 505 16.63 0.27 10.15
N LYS A 506 17.23 -0.58 9.32
CA LYS A 506 18.34 -0.17 8.43
C LYS A 506 17.92 0.86 7.38
N ALA A 507 16.65 0.86 6.96
CA ALA A 507 16.08 1.88 6.09
C ALA A 507 15.68 3.17 6.82
N GLY A 508 15.72 3.18 8.16
CA GLY A 508 15.29 4.32 8.98
C GLY A 508 13.79 4.36 9.23
N ILE A 509 13.09 3.24 9.07
CA ILE A 509 11.65 3.12 9.30
C ILE A 509 11.39 2.37 10.61
N ASN A 510 10.36 2.81 11.34
CA ASN A 510 9.84 2.11 12.51
C ASN A 510 8.31 2.06 12.48
N TRP A 511 7.73 1.19 13.33
CA TRP A 511 6.29 0.97 13.44
C TRP A 511 5.86 0.99 14.90
N GLY A 512 4.73 1.65 15.17
CA GLY A 512 4.18 1.77 16.53
C GLY A 512 3.22 0.65 16.90
N SER A 513 2.67 -0.09 15.92
CA SER A 513 1.59 -1.05 16.14
C SER A 513 1.55 -2.12 15.04
N TYR A 514 0.84 -3.22 15.31
CA TYR A 514 0.36 -4.17 14.31
C TYR A 514 -1.13 -3.97 14.00
N ALA A 515 -1.73 -2.88 14.47
CA ALA A 515 -3.15 -2.56 14.33
C ALA A 515 -3.33 -1.18 13.71
N HIS A 516 -4.58 -0.77 13.51
CA HIS A 516 -4.91 0.57 13.03
C HIS A 516 -4.57 1.63 14.07
N THR A 517 -4.43 2.87 13.62
CA THR A 517 -4.28 4.05 14.49
C THR A 517 -5.40 5.07 14.25
N GLY A 518 -5.53 6.03 15.15
CA GLY A 518 -6.54 7.09 15.08
C GLY A 518 -6.05 8.35 14.35
N ILE A 519 -4.96 8.28 13.60
CA ILE A 519 -4.36 9.42 12.89
C ILE A 519 -5.25 9.77 11.67
N PRO A 520 -5.55 11.06 11.42
CA PRO A 520 -6.24 11.49 10.21
C PRO A 520 -5.49 11.07 8.94
N VAL A 521 -6.24 10.75 7.90
CA VAL A 521 -5.70 10.29 6.62
C VAL A 521 -5.73 11.41 5.57
N PRO A 522 -4.82 11.37 4.56
CA PRO A 522 -4.81 12.37 3.50
C PRO A 522 -6.00 12.21 2.55
N VAL A 523 -6.50 13.35 2.07
CA VAL A 523 -7.48 13.44 0.98
C VAL A 523 -6.88 14.32 -0.10
N SER A 524 -6.86 13.83 -1.34
CA SER A 524 -6.37 14.60 -2.49
C SER A 524 -7.41 14.56 -3.60
N ALA A 525 -7.57 15.66 -4.34
CA ALA A 525 -8.55 15.69 -5.43
C ALA A 525 -8.10 16.57 -6.61
N ILE A 526 -8.65 16.26 -7.80
CA ILE A 526 -8.55 17.07 -9.01
C ILE A 526 -9.85 16.98 -9.78
N GLY A 527 -10.30 18.10 -10.34
CA GLY A 527 -11.42 18.18 -11.26
C GLY A 527 -12.64 18.88 -10.66
N VAL A 528 -13.81 18.50 -11.12
CA VAL A 528 -15.07 19.17 -10.73
C VAL A 528 -15.29 19.13 -9.23
N GLY A 529 -15.36 20.30 -8.60
CA GLY A 529 -15.61 20.43 -7.15
C GLY A 529 -14.39 20.14 -6.26
N GLU A 530 -13.19 19.94 -6.79
CA GLU A 530 -11.98 19.58 -6.07
C GLU A 530 -11.68 20.46 -4.85
N LYS A 531 -11.90 21.77 -4.94
CA LYS A 531 -11.61 22.72 -3.85
C LYS A 531 -12.34 22.41 -2.54
N THR A 532 -13.45 21.68 -2.61
CA THR A 532 -14.21 21.27 -1.41
C THR A 532 -13.45 20.24 -0.57
N PHE A 533 -12.45 19.56 -1.14
CA PHE A 533 -11.65 18.53 -0.46
C PHE A 533 -10.43 19.09 0.29
N THR A 534 -10.23 20.40 0.31
CA THR A 534 -9.17 21.04 1.11
C THR A 534 -9.52 21.14 2.58
N GLY A 535 -8.50 21.26 3.44
CA GLY A 535 -8.64 21.39 4.89
C GLY A 535 -8.90 20.07 5.61
N LEU A 536 -9.34 20.16 6.88
CA LEU A 536 -9.66 19.00 7.70
C LEU A 536 -11.18 18.75 7.67
N CYS A 537 -11.58 17.51 7.40
CA CYS A 537 -12.98 17.12 7.44
C CYS A 537 -13.15 15.75 8.13
N ASP A 538 -14.37 15.28 8.24
CA ASP A 538 -14.68 13.91 8.64
C ASP A 538 -14.82 13.01 7.39
N ASN A 539 -14.52 11.70 7.49
CA ASN A 539 -14.63 10.79 6.36
C ASN A 539 -16.04 10.69 5.77
N THR A 540 -17.08 10.95 6.54
CA THR A 540 -18.46 11.05 6.04
C THR A 540 -18.65 12.21 5.06
N HIS A 541 -17.91 13.29 5.24
CA HIS A 541 -17.96 14.43 4.34
C HIS A 541 -17.35 14.14 2.97
N VAL A 542 -16.44 13.17 2.86
CA VAL A 542 -15.86 12.77 1.56
C VAL A 542 -16.99 12.27 0.64
N GLN A 543 -17.87 11.39 1.14
CA GLN A 543 -19.04 10.91 0.40
C GLN A 543 -19.97 12.07 0.00
N GLN A 544 -20.29 12.96 0.96
CA GLN A 544 -21.21 14.08 0.73
C GLN A 544 -20.67 15.03 -0.34
N LYS A 545 -19.37 15.32 -0.33
CA LYS A 545 -18.70 16.17 -1.33
C LYS A 545 -18.70 15.51 -2.71
N ILE A 546 -18.46 14.19 -2.79
CA ILE A 546 -18.56 13.43 -4.04
C ILE A 546 -19.98 13.46 -4.58
N ALA A 547 -21.00 13.17 -3.76
CA ALA A 547 -22.39 13.20 -4.17
C ALA A 547 -22.79 14.61 -4.67
N ALA A 548 -22.41 15.65 -3.96
CA ALA A 548 -22.64 17.04 -4.38
C ALA A 548 -21.97 17.37 -5.71
N ALA A 549 -20.70 16.97 -5.91
CA ALA A 549 -19.98 17.16 -7.17
C ALA A 549 -20.66 16.42 -8.34
N MET A 550 -21.28 15.28 -8.08
CA MET A 550 -22.10 14.53 -9.05
C MET A 550 -23.49 15.14 -9.30
N GLY A 551 -23.90 16.16 -8.55
CA GLY A 551 -25.26 16.69 -8.58
C GLY A 551 -26.30 15.76 -7.97
N LEU A 552 -25.88 14.84 -7.08
CA LEU A 552 -26.76 13.89 -6.40
C LEU A 552 -27.21 14.43 -5.04
N THR A 553 -28.48 14.23 -4.70
CA THR A 553 -29.00 14.56 -3.35
C THR A 553 -28.77 13.37 -2.43
N THR A 554 -28.15 13.64 -1.28
CA THR A 554 -27.91 12.61 -0.24
C THR A 554 -29.09 12.45 0.71
N ASP A 555 -30.07 13.33 0.63
CA ASP A 555 -31.29 13.27 1.43
C ASP A 555 -32.24 12.23 0.83
N GLY A 556 -32.28 11.06 1.43
CA GLY A 556 -33.38 10.13 1.22
C GLY A 556 -34.66 10.75 1.75
N LYS A 557 -35.36 11.48 0.91
CA LYS A 557 -36.83 11.68 1.03
C LYS A 557 -37.51 10.55 0.30
#